data_96ae3b81898d9b0047e0f307419c6ae2
#
_entry.id   96ae3b81898d9b0047e0f307419c6ae2
#
_cell.length_a   1.000
_cell.length_b   1.000
_cell.length_c   1.000
_cell.angle_alpha   90.00
_cell.angle_beta   90.00
_cell.angle_gamma   90.00
#
_symmetry.space_group_name_H-M   'P 1'
#
loop_
_entity.id
_entity.type
_entity.pdbx_description
1 polymer ?
#
loop_
_entity_poly.entity_id
_entity_poly.type
_entity_poly.pdbx_seq_one_letter_code
_entity_poly.pdbx_strand_id
1 'polypeptide(L)'
;MSMNEREPVTEPAAKVGAAATQHSATTVANPASGPALALNAVSCWYGGFRAVRDVQLTIPRNKVTALIGPSGCGKSTLLRSINRMNDLVPSFRMEGDIEFEGVSINASDTDVIDLRRRVGMVFQKPNPFPKSIFENVAFGLRLLGETTGIDALVEESLRAAALWDDVKDKLDQPGLSLSGGQQQRLCIARAIAIRPEVILMDEPCSALDPKSTLQIE
;
A
#
# COMPACT_ATOMS: atom_id res chain seq x y z
N MET A 1 -26.55 47.72 -14.18
CA MET A 1 -25.86 46.85 -13.20
C MET A 1 -26.52 45.50 -13.30
N SER A 2 -25.90 44.59 -14.05
CA SER A 2 -26.40 43.24 -14.27
C SER A 2 -25.43 42.28 -13.51
N MET A 3 -25.91 41.68 -12.45
CA MET A 3 -25.16 40.66 -11.72
C MET A 3 -25.23 39.35 -12.48
N ASN A 4 -24.06 38.86 -12.90
CA ASN A 4 -23.89 37.62 -13.62
C ASN A 4 -23.73 36.52 -12.60
N GLU A 5 -24.81 35.79 -12.29
CA GLU A 5 -24.77 34.58 -11.46
C GLU A 5 -24.11 33.48 -12.28
N ARG A 6 -22.91 33.03 -11.82
CA ARG A 6 -22.25 31.85 -12.37
C ARG A 6 -22.84 30.63 -11.68
N GLU A 7 -23.53 29.81 -12.44
CA GLU A 7 -23.94 28.48 -12.04
C GLU A 7 -22.69 27.60 -11.69
N PRO A 8 -22.77 26.74 -10.66
CA PRO A 8 -21.68 25.82 -10.36
C PRO A 8 -21.63 24.72 -11.43
N VAL A 9 -20.50 24.61 -12.09
CA VAL A 9 -20.18 23.53 -13.03
C VAL A 9 -20.08 22.24 -12.23
N THR A 10 -21.05 21.36 -12.36
CA THR A 10 -20.99 19.99 -11.84
C THR A 10 -20.17 19.13 -12.80
N GLU A 11 -18.90 18.92 -12.47
CA GLU A 11 -18.06 17.93 -13.15
C GLU A 11 -18.57 16.50 -12.84
N PRO A 12 -18.67 15.63 -13.87
CA PRO A 12 -19.14 14.27 -13.65
C PRO A 12 -18.09 13.45 -12.90
N ALA A 13 -18.48 12.92 -11.74
CA ALA A 13 -17.66 11.98 -10.96
C ALA A 13 -17.30 10.75 -11.80
N ALA A 14 -16.02 10.54 -12.06
CA ALA A 14 -15.52 9.38 -12.77
C ALA A 14 -15.84 8.09 -11.99
N LYS A 15 -16.50 7.15 -12.66
CA LYS A 15 -16.69 5.79 -12.12
C LYS A 15 -15.34 5.06 -12.20
N VAL A 16 -14.82 4.63 -11.07
CA VAL A 16 -13.67 3.73 -11.02
C VAL A 16 -14.17 2.35 -11.46
N GLY A 17 -13.89 1.99 -12.70
CA GLY A 17 -14.08 0.62 -13.17
C GLY A 17 -12.85 -0.19 -12.79
N ALA A 18 -12.98 -1.12 -11.85
CA ALA A 18 -11.95 -2.11 -11.59
C ALA A 18 -11.97 -3.16 -12.71
N ALA A 19 -11.02 -3.08 -13.65
CA ALA A 19 -10.80 -4.15 -14.61
C ALA A 19 -9.87 -5.18 -13.97
N ALA A 20 -10.46 -6.22 -13.37
CA ALA A 20 -9.72 -7.41 -12.97
C ALA A 20 -9.50 -8.28 -14.20
N THR A 21 -8.28 -8.31 -14.74
CA THR A 21 -7.92 -9.27 -15.80
C THR A 21 -7.80 -10.65 -15.14
N GLN A 22 -8.87 -11.44 -15.22
CA GLN A 22 -8.87 -12.82 -14.77
C GLN A 22 -8.19 -13.70 -15.81
N HIS A 23 -6.96 -14.14 -15.52
CA HIS A 23 -6.41 -15.31 -16.19
C HIS A 23 -7.12 -16.55 -15.62
N SER A 24 -7.96 -17.19 -16.43
CA SER A 24 -8.68 -18.41 -16.07
C SER A 24 -7.70 -19.57 -15.92
N ALA A 25 -7.22 -19.77 -14.70
CA ALA A 25 -6.68 -21.05 -14.27
C ALA A 25 -7.77 -21.73 -13.43
N THR A 26 -8.30 -22.84 -13.91
CA THR A 26 -9.24 -23.69 -13.17
C THR A 26 -8.54 -24.19 -11.90
N THR A 27 -8.73 -23.50 -10.79
CA THR A 27 -8.21 -23.91 -9.49
C THR A 27 -9.32 -24.60 -8.74
N VAL A 28 -9.12 -25.86 -8.40
CA VAL A 28 -9.94 -26.62 -7.47
C VAL A 28 -10.04 -25.84 -6.16
N ALA A 29 -11.22 -25.40 -5.80
CA ALA A 29 -11.48 -24.59 -4.60
C ALA A 29 -11.22 -25.44 -3.36
N ASN A 30 -10.25 -25.02 -2.54
CA ASN A 30 -10.09 -25.51 -1.18
C ASN A 30 -11.07 -24.70 -0.30
N PRO A 31 -12.02 -25.30 0.43
CA PRO A 31 -13.10 -24.59 1.12
C PRO A 31 -12.69 -23.79 2.36
N ALA A 32 -11.40 -23.64 2.63
CA ALA A 32 -10.89 -23.00 3.85
C ALA A 32 -10.35 -21.57 3.67
N SER A 33 -10.45 -20.92 2.49
CA SER A 33 -9.83 -19.60 2.28
C SER A 33 -10.76 -18.61 1.58
N GLY A 34 -11.44 -17.80 2.38
CA GLY A 34 -12.07 -16.56 1.94
C GLY A 34 -11.05 -15.60 1.31
N PRO A 35 -11.48 -14.46 0.75
CA PRO A 35 -10.59 -13.44 0.20
C PRO A 35 -9.64 -12.89 1.27
N ALA A 36 -8.49 -12.35 0.85
CA ALA A 36 -7.63 -11.61 1.76
C ALA A 36 -8.30 -10.31 2.22
N LEU A 37 -8.96 -9.62 1.29
CA LEU A 37 -9.69 -8.39 1.54
C LEU A 37 -11.05 -8.40 0.83
N ALA A 38 -12.08 -7.88 1.49
CA ALA A 38 -13.37 -7.57 0.88
C ALA A 38 -13.74 -6.12 1.19
N LEU A 39 -14.11 -5.37 0.16
CA LEU A 39 -14.57 -3.99 0.26
C LEU A 39 -16.06 -3.98 -0.09
N ASN A 40 -16.88 -3.54 0.84
CA ASN A 40 -18.34 -3.58 0.75
C ASN A 40 -18.90 -2.16 0.73
N ALA A 41 -19.36 -1.69 -0.44
CA ALA A 41 -19.95 -0.37 -0.65
C ALA A 41 -19.09 0.80 -0.11
N VAL A 42 -17.77 0.72 -0.28
CA VAL A 42 -16.82 1.68 0.29
C VAL A 42 -16.90 3.02 -0.42
N SER A 43 -17.16 4.07 0.35
CA SER A 43 -17.13 5.45 -0.10
C SER A 43 -16.29 6.29 0.85
N CYS A 44 -15.47 7.21 0.29
CA CYS A 44 -14.54 8.02 1.08
C CYS A 44 -14.69 9.50 0.75
N TRP A 45 -14.57 10.35 1.77
CA TRP A 45 -14.63 11.80 1.66
C TRP A 45 -13.46 12.48 2.38
N TYR A 46 -13.08 13.64 1.86
CA TYR A 46 -12.26 14.64 2.55
C TYR A 46 -13.08 15.92 2.68
N GLY A 47 -13.57 16.20 3.91
CA GLY A 47 -14.57 17.25 4.10
C GLY A 47 -15.83 17.02 3.27
N GLY A 48 -16.16 17.95 2.39
CA GLY A 48 -17.29 17.83 1.45
C GLY A 48 -16.99 17.09 0.13
N PHE A 49 -15.72 16.82 -0.17
CA PHE A 49 -15.33 16.18 -1.43
C PHE A 49 -15.37 14.66 -1.33
N ARG A 50 -16.16 14.01 -2.19
CA ARG A 50 -16.25 12.55 -2.28
C ARG A 50 -15.18 12.02 -3.24
N ALA A 51 -14.09 11.46 -2.68
CA ALA A 51 -12.95 10.96 -3.43
C ALA A 51 -13.16 9.54 -3.98
N VAL A 52 -13.92 8.69 -3.28
CA VAL A 52 -14.25 7.31 -3.67
C VAL A 52 -15.73 7.08 -3.52
N ARG A 53 -16.34 6.34 -4.45
CA ARG A 53 -17.79 6.12 -4.48
C ARG A 53 -18.12 4.64 -4.62
N ASP A 54 -18.81 4.08 -3.63
CA ASP A 54 -19.54 2.82 -3.64
C ASP A 54 -18.73 1.65 -4.25
N VAL A 55 -17.49 1.49 -3.77
CA VAL A 55 -16.57 0.45 -4.29
C VAL A 55 -16.94 -0.89 -3.69
N GLN A 56 -17.19 -1.85 -4.59
CA GLN A 56 -17.36 -3.26 -4.27
C GLN A 56 -16.19 -4.01 -4.90
N LEU A 57 -15.33 -4.63 -4.07
CA LEU A 57 -14.13 -5.29 -4.55
C LEU A 57 -13.73 -6.44 -3.64
N THR A 58 -13.38 -7.57 -4.24
CA THR A 58 -12.83 -8.72 -3.53
C THR A 58 -11.40 -8.99 -4.01
N ILE A 59 -10.46 -9.04 -3.08
CA ILE A 59 -9.03 -9.27 -3.36
C ILE A 59 -8.68 -10.68 -2.89
N PRO A 60 -8.35 -11.58 -3.82
CA PRO A 60 -8.01 -12.96 -3.47
C PRO A 60 -6.64 -13.04 -2.79
N ARG A 61 -6.45 -14.09 -1.96
CA ARG A 61 -5.15 -14.39 -1.34
C ARG A 61 -4.11 -14.79 -2.38
N ASN A 62 -2.86 -14.48 -2.09
CA ASN A 62 -1.70 -14.89 -2.89
C ASN A 62 -1.83 -14.52 -4.38
N LYS A 63 -2.46 -13.38 -4.66
CA LYS A 63 -2.61 -12.83 -6.01
C LYS A 63 -2.24 -11.36 -6.02
N VAL A 64 -1.76 -10.91 -7.17
CA VAL A 64 -1.61 -9.48 -7.46
C VAL A 64 -2.93 -8.94 -7.98
N THR A 65 -3.41 -7.85 -7.37
CA THR A 65 -4.60 -7.11 -7.83
C THR A 65 -4.17 -5.70 -8.18
N ALA A 66 -4.33 -5.30 -9.44
CA ALA A 66 -3.98 -3.97 -9.91
C ALA A 66 -5.21 -3.05 -9.95
N LEU A 67 -5.10 -1.87 -9.33
CA LEU A 67 -6.06 -0.78 -9.45
C LEU A 67 -5.63 0.15 -10.57
N ILE A 68 -6.37 0.17 -11.68
CA ILE A 68 -6.05 0.96 -12.86
C ILE A 68 -7.07 2.09 -13.02
N GLY A 69 -6.58 3.28 -13.32
CA GLY A 69 -7.43 4.46 -13.54
C GLY A 69 -6.61 5.74 -13.67
N PRO A 70 -7.21 6.85 -14.14
CA PRO A 70 -6.52 8.11 -14.30
C PRO A 70 -6.00 8.68 -12.98
N SER A 71 -5.09 9.66 -13.08
CA SER A 71 -4.62 10.38 -11.89
C SER A 71 -5.81 11.08 -11.19
N GLY A 72 -5.82 11.07 -9.87
CA GLY A 72 -6.88 11.71 -9.07
C GLY A 72 -8.19 10.93 -8.96
N CYS A 73 -8.33 9.73 -9.55
CA CYS A 73 -9.58 8.95 -9.45
C CYS A 73 -9.79 8.23 -8.10
N GLY A 74 -8.95 8.44 -7.10
CA GLY A 74 -9.13 7.91 -5.75
C GLY A 74 -8.36 6.62 -5.42
N LYS A 75 -7.46 6.12 -6.30
CA LYS A 75 -6.67 4.89 -6.04
C LYS A 75 -5.91 4.94 -4.72
N SER A 76 -5.13 5.99 -4.50
CA SER A 76 -4.35 6.18 -3.25
C SER A 76 -5.26 6.34 -2.03
N THR A 77 -6.42 7.00 -2.18
CA THR A 77 -7.40 7.10 -1.10
C THR A 77 -7.93 5.73 -0.71
N LEU A 78 -8.30 4.89 -1.70
CA LEU A 78 -8.78 3.55 -1.45
C LEU A 78 -7.71 2.67 -0.79
N LEU A 79 -6.47 2.67 -1.32
CA LEU A 79 -5.35 1.92 -0.75
C LEU A 79 -5.10 2.31 0.72
N ARG A 80 -5.04 3.61 1.01
CA ARG A 80 -4.81 4.12 2.37
C ARG A 80 -5.98 3.88 3.32
N SER A 81 -7.17 3.58 2.80
CA SER A 81 -8.31 3.19 3.64
C SER A 81 -8.16 1.76 4.14
N ILE A 82 -7.55 0.85 3.36
CA ILE A 82 -7.39 -0.57 3.69
C ILE A 82 -6.55 -0.78 4.97
N ASN A 83 -5.53 0.04 5.21
CA ASN A 83 -4.70 -0.02 6.42
C ASN A 83 -4.94 1.15 7.39
N ARG A 84 -6.06 1.85 7.22
CA ARG A 84 -6.49 2.96 8.08
C ARG A 84 -5.50 4.12 8.17
N MET A 85 -4.66 4.32 7.15
CA MET A 85 -3.76 5.49 7.10
C MET A 85 -4.50 6.80 6.93
N ASN A 86 -5.70 6.79 6.36
CA ASN A 86 -6.53 7.98 6.21
C ASN A 86 -7.08 8.50 7.54
N ASP A 87 -7.12 7.70 8.61
CA ASP A 87 -7.51 8.12 9.96
C ASP A 87 -6.62 9.26 10.50
N LEU A 88 -5.41 9.43 9.93
CA LEU A 88 -4.51 10.53 10.27
C LEU A 88 -4.94 11.88 9.66
N VAL A 89 -5.95 11.88 8.79
CA VAL A 89 -6.47 13.09 8.14
C VAL A 89 -7.78 13.50 8.82
N PRO A 90 -7.82 14.59 9.57
CA PRO A 90 -9.01 14.97 10.38
C PRO A 90 -10.30 15.15 9.58
N SER A 91 -10.19 15.50 8.29
CA SER A 91 -11.35 15.69 7.41
C SER A 91 -11.79 14.41 6.71
N PHE A 92 -11.10 13.29 6.93
CA PHE A 92 -11.44 12.01 6.29
C PHE A 92 -12.65 11.37 6.93
N ARG A 93 -13.54 10.83 6.09
CA ARG A 93 -14.67 10.01 6.49
C ARG A 93 -14.86 8.87 5.50
N MET A 94 -15.19 7.71 6.00
CA MET A 94 -15.50 6.53 5.19
C MET A 94 -16.88 5.98 5.58
N GLU A 95 -17.62 5.50 4.58
CA GLU A 95 -18.84 4.70 4.72
C GLU A 95 -18.65 3.37 4.00
N GLY A 96 -19.46 2.39 4.32
CA GLY A 96 -19.27 1.00 3.90
C GLY A 96 -18.34 0.27 4.85
N ASP A 97 -17.86 -0.89 4.45
CA ASP A 97 -16.97 -1.71 5.27
C ASP A 97 -15.82 -2.30 4.46
N ILE A 98 -14.70 -2.48 5.13
CA ILE A 98 -13.52 -3.20 4.61
C ILE A 98 -13.24 -4.34 5.58
N GLU A 99 -13.23 -5.55 5.05
CA GLU A 99 -12.89 -6.73 5.81
C GLU A 99 -11.49 -7.22 5.43
N PHE A 100 -10.67 -7.46 6.42
CA PHE A 100 -9.40 -8.17 6.30
C PHE A 100 -9.57 -9.56 6.92
N GLU A 101 -9.42 -10.61 6.13
CA GLU A 101 -9.63 -12.00 6.53
C GLU A 101 -11.03 -12.27 7.14
N GLY A 102 -12.07 -11.59 6.63
CA GLY A 102 -13.44 -11.72 7.10
C GLY A 102 -13.75 -10.97 8.39
N VAL A 103 -12.80 -10.13 8.87
CA VAL A 103 -13.00 -9.27 10.04
C VAL A 103 -12.99 -7.81 9.61
N SER A 104 -14.02 -7.04 10.02
CA SER A 104 -14.08 -5.61 9.72
C SER A 104 -12.89 -4.88 10.33
N ILE A 105 -12.17 -4.12 9.51
CA ILE A 105 -11.08 -3.27 9.99
C ILE A 105 -11.58 -2.03 10.75
N ASN A 106 -12.86 -1.76 10.70
CA ASN A 106 -13.51 -0.60 11.34
C ASN A 106 -14.19 -0.97 12.67
N ALA A 107 -14.13 -2.22 13.09
CA ALA A 107 -14.64 -2.64 14.38
C ALA A 107 -13.98 -1.83 15.51
N SER A 108 -14.74 -1.54 16.56
CA SER A 108 -14.29 -0.68 17.68
C SER A 108 -13.12 -1.27 18.47
N ASP A 109 -12.92 -2.58 18.40
CA ASP A 109 -11.87 -3.35 19.05
C ASP A 109 -10.69 -3.67 18.11
N THR A 110 -10.68 -3.15 16.88
CA THR A 110 -9.58 -3.37 15.94
C THR A 110 -8.28 -2.75 16.44
N ASP A 111 -7.26 -3.58 16.65
CA ASP A 111 -5.90 -3.11 16.87
C ASP A 111 -5.29 -2.58 15.55
N VAL A 112 -5.24 -1.26 15.42
CA VAL A 112 -4.72 -0.60 14.22
C VAL A 112 -3.22 -0.83 14.04
N ILE A 113 -2.48 -1.06 15.11
CA ILE A 113 -1.03 -1.34 15.04
C ILE A 113 -0.83 -2.73 14.44
N ASP A 114 -1.57 -3.73 14.94
CA ASP A 114 -1.52 -5.08 14.37
C ASP A 114 -2.02 -5.10 12.92
N LEU A 115 -3.10 -4.40 12.60
CA LEU A 115 -3.56 -4.25 11.22
C LEU A 115 -2.45 -3.73 10.29
N ARG A 116 -1.75 -2.66 10.68
CA ARG A 116 -0.68 -2.06 9.87
C ARG A 116 0.58 -2.92 9.80
N ARG A 117 0.81 -3.79 10.76
CA ARG A 117 1.85 -4.81 10.71
C ARG A 117 1.54 -5.87 9.66
N ARG A 118 0.28 -6.34 9.62
CA ARG A 118 -0.21 -7.38 8.70
C ARG A 118 -0.50 -6.86 7.29
N VAL A 119 -0.88 -5.58 7.18
CA VAL A 119 -1.18 -4.88 5.92
C VAL A 119 -0.17 -3.76 5.71
N GLY A 120 0.97 -4.10 5.15
CA GLY A 120 2.07 -3.18 4.86
C GLY A 120 1.75 -2.21 3.72
N MET A 121 2.48 -1.08 3.67
CA MET A 121 2.30 -0.08 2.61
C MET A 121 3.63 0.46 2.10
N VAL A 122 3.74 0.53 0.77
CA VAL A 122 4.80 1.23 0.04
C VAL A 122 4.19 2.45 -0.64
N PHE A 123 4.73 3.63 -0.33
CA PHE A 123 4.24 4.90 -0.85
C PHE A 123 4.85 5.24 -2.21
N GLN A 124 4.13 6.04 -2.99
CA GLN A 124 4.58 6.55 -4.29
C GLN A 124 5.91 7.32 -4.19
N LYS A 125 6.06 8.17 -3.17
CA LYS A 125 7.32 8.85 -2.86
C LYS A 125 8.14 8.01 -1.88
N PRO A 126 9.41 7.68 -2.19
CA PRO A 126 10.30 7.05 -1.22
C PRO A 126 10.36 7.84 0.08
N ASN A 127 10.29 7.14 1.20
CA ASN A 127 10.34 7.75 2.53
C ASN A 127 11.26 6.97 3.49
N PRO A 128 12.55 6.77 3.14
CA PRO A 128 13.48 6.12 4.04
C PRO A 128 13.61 6.93 5.34
N PHE A 129 13.82 6.24 6.45
CA PHE A 129 14.11 6.88 7.73
C PHE A 129 15.49 7.55 7.67
N PRO A 130 15.74 8.63 8.46
CA PRO A 130 17.06 9.25 8.59
C PRO A 130 18.00 8.36 9.43
N LYS A 131 18.21 7.14 8.97
CA LYS A 131 18.99 6.06 9.57
C LYS A 131 19.82 5.40 8.49
N SER A 132 20.72 4.48 8.88
CA SER A 132 21.46 3.68 7.91
C SER A 132 20.56 2.78 7.05
N ILE A 133 21.10 2.24 5.97
CA ILE A 133 20.40 1.27 5.10
C ILE A 133 19.96 0.07 5.94
N PHE A 134 20.88 -0.48 6.74
CA PHE A 134 20.60 -1.58 7.64
C PHE A 134 19.44 -1.25 8.61
N GLU A 135 19.56 -0.13 9.32
CA GLU A 135 18.57 0.28 10.32
C GLU A 135 17.19 0.59 9.72
N ASN A 136 17.12 0.98 8.45
CA ASN A 136 15.83 1.14 7.77
C ASN A 136 15.07 -0.18 7.69
N VAL A 137 15.76 -1.27 7.36
CA VAL A 137 15.14 -2.61 7.22
C VAL A 137 14.94 -3.26 8.58
N ALA A 138 15.95 -3.18 9.46
CA ALA A 138 15.93 -3.80 10.80
C ALA A 138 14.91 -3.15 11.75
N PHE A 139 14.46 -1.93 11.47
CA PHE A 139 13.60 -1.16 12.38
C PHE A 139 12.32 -1.90 12.78
N GLY A 140 11.58 -2.42 11.79
CA GLY A 140 10.34 -3.14 12.01
C GLY A 140 10.57 -4.45 12.78
N LEU A 141 11.63 -5.18 12.43
CA LEU A 141 12.01 -6.42 13.09
C LEU A 141 12.27 -6.20 14.59
N ARG A 142 13.02 -5.16 14.93
CA ARG A 142 13.30 -4.80 16.33
C ARG A 142 12.06 -4.38 17.11
N LEU A 143 11.14 -3.66 16.47
CA LEU A 143 9.86 -3.31 17.10
C LEU A 143 9.01 -4.55 17.43
N LEU A 144 9.15 -5.62 16.63
CA LEU A 144 8.48 -6.90 16.89
C LEU A 144 9.21 -7.76 17.91
N GLY A 145 10.33 -7.28 18.49
CA GLY A 145 11.09 -7.99 19.49
C GLY A 145 12.10 -9.00 18.93
N GLU A 146 12.34 -9.00 17.61
CA GLU A 146 13.39 -9.84 17.04
C GLU A 146 14.76 -9.36 17.54
N THR A 147 15.52 -10.27 18.13
CA THR A 147 16.85 -9.99 18.68
C THR A 147 17.96 -10.83 18.04
N THR A 148 17.60 -11.90 17.34
CA THR A 148 18.52 -12.84 16.73
C THR A 148 18.30 -12.96 15.23
N GLY A 149 19.38 -13.14 14.46
CA GLY A 149 19.26 -13.37 13.03
C GLY A 149 18.83 -12.15 12.20
N ILE A 150 18.81 -10.94 12.78
CA ILE A 150 18.40 -9.71 12.09
C ILE A 150 19.24 -9.49 10.82
N ASP A 151 20.54 -9.76 10.87
CA ASP A 151 21.44 -9.58 9.70
C ASP A 151 20.97 -10.43 8.51
N ALA A 152 20.61 -11.69 8.75
CA ALA A 152 20.11 -12.58 7.71
C ALA A 152 18.74 -12.13 7.16
N LEU A 153 17.84 -11.66 8.02
CA LEU A 153 16.53 -11.14 7.62
C LEU A 153 16.65 -9.83 6.82
N VAL A 154 17.60 -8.97 7.18
CA VAL A 154 17.90 -7.75 6.45
C VAL A 154 18.47 -8.09 5.06
N GLU A 155 19.43 -9.02 4.97
CA GLU A 155 19.98 -9.48 3.69
C GLU A 155 18.87 -10.09 2.82
N GLU A 156 18.06 -11.01 3.35
CA GLU A 156 16.92 -11.62 2.64
C GLU A 156 15.99 -10.55 2.05
N SER A 157 15.61 -9.57 2.87
CA SER A 157 14.72 -8.49 2.46
C SER A 157 15.32 -7.58 1.39
N LEU A 158 16.61 -7.25 1.50
CA LEU A 158 17.31 -6.44 0.51
C LEU A 158 17.50 -7.21 -0.82
N ARG A 159 17.69 -8.52 -0.77
CA ARG A 159 17.72 -9.39 -1.96
C ARG A 159 16.36 -9.46 -2.63
N ALA A 160 15.30 -9.67 -1.86
CA ALA A 160 13.92 -9.72 -2.38
C ALA A 160 13.49 -8.38 -3.01
N ALA A 161 14.01 -7.25 -2.52
CA ALA A 161 13.80 -5.92 -3.11
C ALA A 161 14.81 -5.59 -4.24
N ALA A 162 15.62 -6.54 -4.72
CA ALA A 162 16.66 -6.36 -5.73
C ALA A 162 17.65 -5.21 -5.42
N LEU A 163 17.98 -4.99 -4.15
CA LEU A 163 18.85 -3.90 -3.69
C LEU A 163 20.18 -4.38 -3.12
N TRP A 164 20.30 -5.65 -2.73
CA TRP A 164 21.46 -6.19 -2.00
C TRP A 164 22.79 -5.90 -2.67
N ASP A 165 22.91 -6.20 -3.96
CA ASP A 165 24.16 -6.05 -4.68
C ASP A 165 24.63 -4.59 -4.80
N ASP A 166 23.71 -3.65 -4.74
CA ASP A 166 24.00 -2.22 -4.76
C ASP A 166 24.49 -1.70 -3.39
N VAL A 167 24.17 -2.41 -2.28
CA VAL A 167 24.34 -1.84 -0.94
C VAL A 167 25.09 -2.71 0.07
N LYS A 168 25.40 -3.97 -0.23
CA LYS A 168 26.02 -4.94 0.69
C LYS A 168 27.30 -4.45 1.36
N ASP A 169 28.09 -3.64 0.67
CA ASP A 169 29.37 -3.12 1.15
C ASP A 169 29.23 -1.74 1.85
N LYS A 170 28.00 -1.23 2.03
CA LYS A 170 27.75 0.10 2.59
C LYS A 170 26.47 0.18 3.43
N LEU A 171 26.11 -0.90 4.12
CA LEU A 171 24.88 -1.01 4.92
C LEU A 171 24.79 0.02 6.05
N ASP A 172 25.92 0.49 6.55
CA ASP A 172 26.00 1.51 7.59
C ASP A 172 25.82 2.95 7.06
N GLN A 173 25.83 3.15 5.74
CA GLN A 173 25.64 4.47 5.16
C GLN A 173 24.17 4.92 5.29
N PRO A 174 23.91 6.25 5.34
CA PRO A 174 22.56 6.77 5.44
C PRO A 174 21.69 6.33 4.26
N GLY A 175 20.48 5.81 4.55
CA GLY A 175 19.51 5.43 3.52
C GLY A 175 19.10 6.59 2.59
N LEU A 176 19.16 7.83 3.09
CA LEU A 176 18.90 9.05 2.32
C LEU A 176 19.98 9.37 1.27
N SER A 177 21.17 8.78 1.36
CA SER A 177 22.24 8.98 0.37
C SER A 177 22.05 8.15 -0.91
N LEU A 178 21.09 7.23 -0.92
CA LEU A 178 20.78 6.40 -2.07
C LEU A 178 20.05 7.20 -3.17
N SER A 179 20.16 6.74 -4.42
CA SER A 179 19.33 7.27 -5.52
C SER A 179 17.84 7.07 -5.28
N GLY A 180 16.97 7.83 -5.93
CA GLY A 180 15.52 7.71 -5.74
C GLY A 180 14.98 6.30 -5.94
N GLY A 181 15.44 5.59 -6.99
CA GLY A 181 15.08 4.20 -7.23
C GLY A 181 15.60 3.24 -6.16
N GLN A 182 16.83 3.45 -5.67
CA GLN A 182 17.38 2.67 -4.55
C GLN A 182 16.64 2.96 -3.24
N GLN A 183 16.25 4.20 -2.99
CA GLN A 183 15.42 4.56 -1.82
C GLN A 183 14.05 3.86 -1.89
N GLN A 184 13.44 3.77 -3.08
CA GLN A 184 12.17 3.06 -3.24
C GLN A 184 12.33 1.57 -2.94
N ARG A 185 13.37 0.92 -3.48
CA ARG A 185 13.69 -0.48 -3.16
C ARG A 185 14.02 -0.68 -1.68
N LEU A 186 14.67 0.28 -1.03
CA LEU A 186 14.88 0.25 0.42
C LEU A 186 13.56 0.30 1.20
N CYS A 187 12.60 1.13 0.78
CA CYS A 187 11.27 1.18 1.39
C CYS A 187 10.49 -0.11 1.17
N ILE A 188 10.66 -0.77 0.01
CA ILE A 188 10.08 -2.10 -0.24
C ILE A 188 10.72 -3.14 0.68
N ALA A 189 12.07 -3.20 0.76
CA ALA A 189 12.78 -4.10 1.66
C ALA A 189 12.31 -3.95 3.11
N ARG A 190 12.17 -2.71 3.59
CA ARG A 190 11.63 -2.40 4.91
C ARG A 190 10.21 -2.93 5.11
N ALA A 191 9.35 -2.79 4.10
CA ALA A 191 7.96 -3.22 4.19
C ALA A 191 7.82 -4.75 4.23
N ILE A 192 8.62 -5.48 3.45
CA ILE A 192 8.56 -6.95 3.40
C ILE A 192 9.30 -7.63 4.55
N ALA A 193 10.24 -6.95 5.21
CA ALA A 193 11.04 -7.52 6.30
C ALA A 193 10.19 -8.08 7.45
N ILE A 194 9.08 -7.44 7.77
CA ILE A 194 8.14 -7.87 8.81
C ILE A 194 7.14 -8.93 8.33
N ARG A 195 7.29 -9.41 7.08
CA ARG A 195 6.47 -10.45 6.45
C ARG A 195 4.97 -10.18 6.56
N PRO A 196 4.49 -9.04 6.04
CA PRO A 196 3.07 -8.73 6.05
C PRO A 196 2.28 -9.71 5.17
N GLU A 197 1.00 -9.92 5.50
CA GLU A 197 0.10 -10.79 4.74
C GLU A 197 -0.41 -10.13 3.46
N VAL A 198 -0.49 -8.81 3.48
CA VAL A 198 -0.87 -7.97 2.33
C VAL A 198 0.12 -6.81 2.20
N ILE A 199 0.53 -6.50 0.96
CA ILE A 199 1.33 -5.32 0.66
C ILE A 199 0.53 -4.41 -0.27
N LEU A 200 0.27 -3.20 0.18
CA LEU A 200 -0.35 -2.14 -0.60
C LEU A 200 0.75 -1.33 -1.28
N MET A 201 0.69 -1.17 -2.59
CA MET A 201 1.67 -0.41 -3.37
C MET A 201 0.99 0.75 -4.10
N ASP A 202 1.30 1.97 -3.68
CA ASP A 202 0.76 3.20 -4.28
C ASP A 202 1.74 3.69 -5.35
N GLU A 203 1.53 3.32 -6.62
CA GLU A 203 2.37 3.65 -7.78
C GLU A 203 3.89 3.43 -7.54
N PRO A 204 4.34 2.24 -7.09
CA PRO A 204 5.70 2.02 -6.61
C PRO A 204 6.78 2.23 -7.68
N CYS A 205 6.41 2.15 -8.95
CA CYS A 205 7.33 2.26 -10.09
C CYS A 205 7.39 3.67 -10.69
N SER A 206 6.59 4.62 -10.22
CA SER A 206 6.52 5.97 -10.81
C SER A 206 7.85 6.75 -10.70
N ALA A 207 8.72 6.40 -9.76
CA ALA A 207 10.04 7.00 -9.54
C ALA A 207 11.20 6.14 -10.08
N LEU A 208 10.91 5.01 -10.74
CA LEU A 208 11.90 4.06 -11.22
C LEU A 208 12.15 4.22 -12.72
N ASP A 209 13.40 3.95 -13.12
CA ASP A 209 13.71 3.74 -14.53
C ASP A 209 13.12 2.39 -15.02
N PRO A 210 12.91 2.22 -16.34
CA PRO A 210 12.29 1.00 -16.89
C PRO A 210 13.00 -0.30 -16.53
N LYS A 211 14.34 -0.27 -16.30
CA LYS A 211 15.11 -1.45 -15.95
C LYS A 211 14.90 -1.84 -14.49
N SER A 212 14.76 -0.86 -13.60
CA SER A 212 14.45 -1.09 -12.18
C SER A 212 12.99 -1.52 -11.96
N THR A 213 12.08 -1.10 -12.83
CA THR A 213 10.68 -1.54 -12.80
C THR A 213 10.56 -3.05 -12.99
N LEU A 214 11.26 -3.62 -14.00
CA LEU A 214 11.26 -5.05 -14.28
C LEU A 214 11.84 -5.94 -13.16
N GLN A 215 12.53 -5.37 -12.19
CA GLN A 215 13.10 -6.10 -11.05
C GLN A 215 12.15 -6.16 -9.84
N ILE A 216 11.07 -5.37 -9.87
CA ILE A 216 10.08 -5.28 -8.78
C ILE A 216 8.80 -6.04 -9.12
N GLU A 217 8.49 -6.23 -10.40
CA GLU A 217 7.40 -7.06 -10.91
C GLU A 217 7.72 -8.57 -10.82
#